data_7861c24923368484907df6a5cc55ab80
#
_entry.id   7861c24923368484907df6a5cc55ab80
#
_cell.length_a   1.000
_cell.length_b   1.000
_cell.length_c   1.000
_cell.angle_alpha   90.00
_cell.angle_beta   90.00
_cell.angle_gamma   90.00
#
_symmetry.space_group_name_H-M   'P 1'
#
loop_
_entity.id
_entity.type
_entity.pdbx_description
1 polymer ?
#
loop_
_entity_poly.entity_id
_entity_poly.type
_entity_poly.pdbx_seq_one_letter_code
_entity_poly.pdbx_strand_id
1 'polypeptide(L)'
;MAQSADDRIMVRKVTDVHANWSEQGEGEPGKFSVQLVLDNGAVEHVARPTAQDAKVFLKLLADSETVYYDLEREVTLFSEVTE
;
A
#
# COMPACT_ATOMS: atom_id res chain seq x y z
N MET A 1 26.04 -2.84 16.35
CA MET A 1 25.37 -3.08 15.95
C MET A 1 25.02 -2.75 15.37
N ALA A 2 25.52 -3.02 15.46
CA ALA A 2 24.94 -2.75 14.90
C ALA A 2 24.51 -2.64 14.04
N GLN A 3 25.08 -3.39 13.86
CA GLN A 3 24.14 -3.28 12.90
C GLN A 3 22.98 -2.47 13.37
N SER A 4 22.70 -1.52 12.71
CA SER A 4 21.56 -0.74 13.08
C SER A 4 20.31 -1.58 12.92
N ALA A 5 19.46 -1.56 13.92
CA ALA A 5 18.18 -2.20 13.80
C ALA A 5 17.36 -1.59 12.68
N ASP A 6 17.58 -0.31 12.43
CA ASP A 6 16.82 0.39 11.40
C ASP A 6 17.06 -0.17 10.00
N ASP A 7 18.27 -0.67 9.74
CA ASP A 7 18.57 -1.23 8.44
C ASP A 7 17.83 -2.53 8.22
N ARG A 8 17.34 -3.14 9.28
CA ARG A 8 16.63 -4.39 9.19
C ARG A 8 15.14 -4.26 9.35
N ILE A 9 14.67 -3.07 9.66
CA ILE A 9 13.25 -2.85 9.82
C ILE A 9 12.64 -2.75 8.44
N MET A 10 11.90 -3.77 8.07
CA MET A 10 11.26 -3.82 6.77
C MET A 10 9.81 -3.38 6.82
N VAL A 11 9.26 -3.22 8.03
CA VAL A 11 7.89 -2.73 8.19
C VAL A 11 7.93 -1.23 8.31
N ARG A 12 7.29 -0.54 7.37
CA ARG A 12 7.31 0.92 7.31
C ARG A 12 5.91 1.47 7.38
N LYS A 13 5.78 2.62 8.00
CA LYS A 13 4.48 3.24 8.11
C LYS A 13 4.06 3.87 6.78
N VAL A 14 2.83 3.61 6.38
CA VAL A 14 2.26 4.23 5.19
C VAL A 14 1.79 5.63 5.59
N THR A 15 2.35 6.65 4.98
CA THR A 15 2.06 8.03 5.33
C THR A 15 1.20 8.72 4.30
N ASP A 16 1.08 8.17 3.10
CA ASP A 16 0.20 8.72 2.08
C ASP A 16 -0.16 7.62 1.09
N VAL A 17 -1.25 7.79 0.39
CA VAL A 17 -1.74 6.80 -0.57
C VAL A 17 -2.29 7.52 -1.79
N HIS A 18 -1.88 7.08 -2.96
CA HIS A 18 -2.40 7.59 -4.21
C HIS A 18 -2.90 6.43 -5.06
N ALA A 19 -4.16 6.49 -5.45
CA ALA A 19 -4.75 5.44 -6.25
C ALA A 19 -5.00 5.95 -7.66
N ASN A 20 -4.69 5.13 -8.64
CA ASN A 20 -4.85 5.47 -10.05
C ASN A 20 -5.52 4.31 -10.79
N TRP A 21 -6.25 4.67 -11.83
CA TRP A 21 -6.84 3.68 -12.72
C TRP A 21 -6.42 4.03 -14.13
N SER A 22 -5.94 3.02 -14.85
CA SER A 22 -5.45 3.20 -16.20
C SER A 22 -6.40 2.53 -17.19
N GLU A 23 -6.83 3.29 -18.16
CA GLU A 23 -7.64 2.73 -19.23
C GLU A 23 -6.75 1.93 -20.16
N GLN A 24 -7.19 0.72 -20.53
CA GLN A 24 -6.36 -0.16 -21.33
C GLN A 24 -6.77 -0.17 -22.79
N GLY A 25 -8.04 -0.24 -23.04
CA GLY A 25 -8.54 -0.26 -24.39
C GLY A 25 -10.04 -0.35 -24.35
N GLU A 26 -10.66 -0.09 -25.48
CA GLU A 26 -12.11 -0.12 -25.54
C GLU A 26 -12.60 -1.52 -25.26
N GLY A 27 -13.48 -1.65 -24.28
CA GLY A 27 -14.03 -2.94 -23.91
C GLY A 27 -13.13 -3.80 -23.06
N GLU A 28 -11.94 -3.30 -22.71
CA GLU A 28 -11.02 -4.07 -21.86
C GLU A 28 -11.05 -3.55 -20.42
N PRO A 29 -10.81 -4.45 -19.46
CA PRO A 29 -10.75 -4.01 -18.07
C PRO A 29 -9.59 -3.04 -17.86
N GLY A 30 -9.82 -2.01 -17.07
CA GLY A 30 -8.76 -1.11 -16.71
C GLY A 30 -7.84 -1.72 -15.67
N LYS A 31 -6.75 -1.04 -15.41
CA LYS A 31 -5.79 -1.49 -14.40
C LYS A 31 -5.68 -0.47 -13.29
N PHE A 32 -5.68 -0.97 -12.07
CA PHE A 32 -5.52 -0.14 -10.90
C PHE A 32 -4.09 -0.19 -10.42
N SER A 33 -3.61 0.93 -9.94
CA SER A 33 -2.34 0.99 -9.23
C SER A 33 -2.54 1.82 -7.98
N VAL A 34 -1.96 1.36 -6.88
CA VAL A 34 -2.05 2.06 -5.60
C VAL A 34 -0.64 2.32 -5.14
N GLN A 35 -0.27 3.58 -5.04
CA GLN A 35 1.04 3.97 -4.57
C GLN A 35 0.98 4.19 -3.07
N LEU A 36 1.80 3.46 -2.36
CA LEU A 36 1.94 3.62 -0.92
C LEU A 36 3.21 4.41 -0.66
N VAL A 37 3.07 5.57 -0.07
CA VAL A 37 4.21 6.40 0.30
C VAL A 37 4.57 6.04 1.73
N LEU A 38 5.80 5.60 1.94
CA LEU A 38 6.25 5.09 3.22
C LEU A 38 7.22 6.08 3.86
N ASP A 39 7.10 6.23 5.18
CA ASP A 39 8.00 7.07 5.96
C ASP A 39 8.15 8.47 5.37
N ASN A 40 7.02 9.10 5.07
CA ASN A 40 6.97 10.48 4.57
C ASN A 40 7.71 10.67 3.26
N GLY A 41 7.79 9.63 2.45
CA GLY A 41 8.39 9.74 1.13
C GLY A 41 9.76 9.11 1.00
N ALA A 42 10.28 8.52 2.08
CA ALA A 42 11.59 7.88 2.00
C ALA A 42 11.58 6.68 1.06
N VAL A 43 10.46 5.96 1.03
CA VAL A 43 10.30 4.78 0.18
C VAL A 43 8.90 4.80 -0.38
N GLU A 44 8.74 4.25 -1.58
CA GLU A 44 7.43 4.11 -2.19
C GLU A 44 7.26 2.69 -2.68
N HIS A 45 6.03 2.22 -2.64
CA HIS A 45 5.68 0.92 -3.18
C HIS A 45 4.43 1.07 -4.02
N VAL A 46 4.42 0.45 -5.19
CA VAL A 46 3.26 0.48 -6.07
C VAL A 46 2.66 -0.92 -6.13
N ALA A 47 1.41 -1.03 -5.67
CA ALA A 47 0.67 -2.26 -5.76
C ALA A 47 -0.23 -2.22 -6.99
N ARG A 48 -0.42 -3.37 -7.62
CA ARG A 48 -1.29 -3.46 -8.79
C ARG A 48 -2.34 -4.53 -8.55
N PRO A 49 -3.34 -4.22 -7.72
CA PRO A 49 -4.36 -5.21 -7.39
C PRO A 49 -5.33 -5.42 -8.55
N THR A 50 -6.05 -6.53 -8.51
CA THR A 50 -7.19 -6.71 -9.40
C THR A 50 -8.26 -5.69 -9.02
N ALA A 51 -9.24 -5.47 -9.90
CA ALA A 51 -10.31 -4.53 -9.61
C ALA A 51 -11.06 -4.91 -8.34
N GLN A 52 -11.28 -6.20 -8.15
CA GLN A 52 -11.98 -6.69 -6.96
C GLN A 52 -11.17 -6.45 -5.70
N ASP A 53 -9.87 -6.74 -5.75
CA ASP A 53 -9.01 -6.52 -4.60
C ASP A 53 -8.82 -5.05 -4.32
N ALA A 54 -8.79 -4.22 -5.37
CA ALA A 54 -8.62 -2.79 -5.20
C ALA A 54 -9.73 -2.20 -4.34
N LYS A 55 -10.97 -2.66 -4.57
CA LYS A 55 -12.11 -2.15 -3.82
C LYS A 55 -11.96 -2.41 -2.32
N VAL A 56 -11.58 -3.65 -1.97
CA VAL A 56 -11.41 -4.03 -0.58
C VAL A 56 -10.19 -3.33 0.01
N PHE A 57 -9.12 -3.27 -0.75
CA PHE A 57 -7.87 -2.67 -0.31
C PHE A 57 -8.07 -1.19 0.03
N LEU A 58 -8.72 -0.45 -0.86
CA LEU A 58 -8.96 0.98 -0.64
C LEU A 58 -9.90 1.21 0.54
N LYS A 59 -10.88 0.32 0.73
CA LYS A 59 -11.77 0.43 1.88
C LYS A 59 -11.01 0.20 3.17
N LEU A 60 -10.15 -0.80 3.22
CA LEU A 60 -9.35 -1.06 4.41
C LEU A 60 -8.40 0.10 4.70
N LEU A 61 -7.82 0.69 3.67
CA LEU A 61 -6.97 1.85 3.85
C LEU A 61 -7.74 3.02 4.45
N ALA A 62 -8.97 3.22 3.99
CA ALA A 62 -9.79 4.34 4.48
C ALA A 62 -10.26 4.10 5.91
N ASP A 63 -10.53 2.85 6.26
CA ASP A 63 -11.10 2.49 7.57
C ASP A 63 -10.04 2.25 8.64
N SER A 64 -8.78 2.19 8.25
CA SER A 64 -7.69 1.89 9.19
C SER A 64 -7.12 3.17 9.76
N GLU A 65 -6.85 3.16 11.06
CA GLU A 65 -6.24 4.30 11.69
C GLU A 65 -4.77 4.42 11.33
N THR A 66 -4.08 3.28 11.24
CA THR A 66 -2.68 3.25 10.86
C THR A 66 -2.46 2.08 9.92
N VAL A 67 -1.62 2.30 8.92
CA VAL A 67 -1.30 1.27 7.95
C VAL A 67 0.22 1.16 7.84
N TYR A 68 0.70 -0.06 7.82
CA TYR A 68 2.11 -0.36 7.64
C TYR A 68 2.29 -1.25 6.42
N TYR A 69 3.46 -1.19 5.83
CA TYR A 69 3.80 -2.07 4.73
C TYR A 69 5.10 -2.80 5.05
N ASP A 70 5.07 -4.13 4.91
CA ASP A 70 6.26 -4.96 5.13
C ASP A 70 6.95 -5.14 3.79
N LEU A 71 8.10 -4.52 3.64
CA LEU A 71 8.86 -4.56 2.38
C LEU A 71 9.41 -5.93 2.07
N GLU A 72 9.70 -6.70 3.10
CA GLU A 72 10.28 -8.02 2.91
C GLU A 72 9.24 -9.03 2.46
N ARG A 73 8.09 -9.02 3.10
CA ARG A 73 7.03 -9.99 2.82
C ARG A 73 6.03 -9.49 1.79
N GLU A 74 6.11 -8.22 1.46
CA GLU A 74 5.17 -7.57 0.54
C GLU A 74 3.74 -7.69 1.04
N VAL A 75 3.55 -7.39 2.32
CA VAL A 75 2.26 -7.47 2.98
C VAL A 75 1.88 -6.10 3.53
N THR A 76 0.63 -5.70 3.29
CA THR A 76 0.09 -4.48 3.87
C THR A 76 -0.62 -4.84 5.17
N LEU A 77 -0.26 -4.14 6.24
CA LEU A 77 -0.79 -4.41 7.56
C LEU A 77 -1.72 -3.27 7.97
N PHE A 78 -2.96 -3.62 8.27
CA PHE A 78 -3.96 -2.64 8.68
C PHE A 78 -4.16 -2.74 10.18
N SER A 79 -4.11 -1.59 10.84
CA SER A 79 -4.23 -1.53 12.28
C SER A 79 -5.45 -0.71 12.66
N GLU A 80 -6.16 -1.18 13.67
CA GLU A 80 -7.31 -0.45 14.23
C GLU A 80 -8.35 -0.11 13.17
N VAL A 81 -8.74 -1.15 12.43
CA VAL A 81 -9.77 -0.99 11.40
C VAL A 81 -11.12 -0.77 12.07
N THR A 82 -11.83 0.27 11.63
CA THR A 82 -13.17 0.55 12.11
C THR A 82 -14.15 0.38 10.94
N GLU A 83 -15.28 -0.21 11.24
CA GLU A 83 -16.32 -0.41 10.22
C GLU A 83 -17.48 0.52 10.42
#